data_866ef37839b0744f5344177e6a44d601
#
_entry.id   866ef37839b0744f5344177e6a44d601
#
_cell.length_a   1.000
_cell.length_b   1.000
_cell.length_c   1.000
_cell.angle_alpha   90.00
_cell.angle_beta   90.00
_cell.angle_gamma   90.00
#
_symmetry.space_group_name_H-M   'P 1'
#
loop_
_entity.id
_entity.type
_entity.pdbx_description
1 polymer ?
#
loop_
_entity_poly.entity_id
_entity_poly.type
_entity_poly.pdbx_seq_one_letter_code
_entity_poly.pdbx_strand_id
1 'polypeptide(L)'
;FIDVLQELEDDLNIMDDAYIVLVKEYFIDGNQKIRMHRIKELYRGDPVTMFIYTDELGQRGTKGFTCVNHRDMIHTEPHEKCDICGSKLYPVHYVNRANGKDQYFLEGEVLHFSKYSPSRLYGQSPVITLFNALMTLIAMENYVNSAYTKSRMPRGLLAVQTRNMDSMRSFWRGVKEKMEADPHFIPVMGIEAEGGKGGVEWIKFMDSLKEMDYISVKDDLRDRISAF
;
A
#
# COMPACT_ATOMS: atom_id res chain seq x y z
N PHE A 1 -7.60 19.96 -18.29
CA PHE A 1 -8.33 18.72 -18.62
C PHE A 1 -7.37 17.54 -18.81
N ILE A 2 -6.27 17.73 -19.56
CA ILE A 2 -5.25 16.70 -19.77
C ILE A 2 -4.66 16.24 -18.43
N ASP A 3 -4.34 17.17 -17.55
CA ASP A 3 -3.78 16.89 -16.23
C ASP A 3 -4.72 16.00 -15.39
N VAL A 4 -6.03 16.30 -15.43
CA VAL A 4 -7.05 15.49 -14.74
C VAL A 4 -7.13 14.05 -15.30
N LEU A 5 -6.93 13.89 -16.61
CA LEU A 5 -6.92 12.57 -17.23
C LEU A 5 -5.67 11.76 -16.86
N GLN A 6 -4.51 12.42 -16.75
CA GLN A 6 -3.27 11.76 -16.31
C GLN A 6 -3.38 11.32 -14.84
N GLU A 7 -3.88 12.20 -13.96
CA GLU A 7 -4.13 11.85 -12.56
C GLU A 7 -5.14 10.70 -12.43
N LEU A 8 -6.16 10.66 -13.28
CA LEU A 8 -7.13 9.57 -13.32
C LEU A 8 -6.50 8.24 -13.75
N GLU A 9 -5.59 8.28 -14.73
CA GLU A 9 -4.87 7.09 -15.18
C GLU A 9 -3.95 6.57 -14.07
N ASP A 10 -3.25 7.45 -13.37
CA ASP A 10 -2.41 7.10 -12.23
C ASP A 10 -3.23 6.45 -11.10
N ASP A 11 -4.40 7.02 -10.77
CA ASP A 11 -5.31 6.47 -9.78
C ASP A 11 -5.79 5.07 -10.17
N LEU A 12 -6.19 4.87 -11.42
CA LEU A 12 -6.61 3.58 -11.94
C LEU A 12 -5.50 2.54 -11.93
N ASN A 13 -4.24 2.96 -12.13
CA ASN A 13 -3.11 2.04 -12.11
C ASN A 13 -2.69 1.64 -10.70
N ILE A 14 -2.87 2.53 -9.72
CA ILE A 14 -2.44 2.30 -8.34
C ILE A 14 -3.57 1.70 -7.49
N MET A 15 -4.76 2.31 -7.55
CA MET A 15 -5.88 2.01 -6.66
C MET A 15 -6.97 1.16 -7.32
N ASP A 16 -6.96 1.06 -8.66
CA ASP A 16 -8.01 0.47 -9.49
C ASP A 16 -9.36 1.22 -9.45
N ASP A 17 -9.44 2.28 -8.68
CA ASP A 17 -10.58 3.19 -8.59
C ASP A 17 -10.14 4.62 -8.89
N ALA A 18 -10.92 5.34 -9.68
CA ALA A 18 -10.69 6.76 -9.96
C ALA A 18 -12.00 7.53 -10.03
N TYR A 19 -11.96 8.79 -9.62
CA TYR A 19 -13.16 9.62 -9.50
C TYR A 19 -12.97 10.96 -10.20
N ILE A 20 -13.98 11.37 -10.97
CA ILE A 20 -14.12 12.73 -11.45
C ILE A 20 -15.34 13.36 -10.77
N VAL A 21 -15.12 14.47 -10.09
CA VAL A 21 -16.19 15.25 -9.47
C VAL A 21 -16.62 16.36 -10.42
N LEU A 22 -17.91 16.42 -10.68
CA LEU A 22 -18.56 17.42 -11.52
C LEU A 22 -19.19 18.47 -10.63
N VAL A 23 -18.62 19.67 -10.58
CA VAL A 23 -19.24 20.81 -9.89
C VAL A 23 -20.39 21.31 -10.76
N LYS A 24 -21.60 21.13 -10.27
CA LYS A 24 -22.83 21.52 -10.97
C LYS A 24 -23.45 22.77 -10.39
N GLU A 25 -23.85 23.67 -11.26
CA GLU A 25 -24.74 24.76 -10.93
C GLU A 25 -26.18 24.31 -11.19
N TYR A 26 -27.02 24.38 -10.15
CA TYR A 26 -28.38 23.90 -10.19
C TYR A 26 -29.35 25.07 -10.31
N PHE A 27 -30.30 24.94 -11.25
CA PHE A 27 -31.40 25.86 -11.41
C PHE A 27 -32.64 25.25 -10.75
N ILE A 28 -33.11 25.88 -9.69
CA ILE A 28 -34.22 25.40 -8.85
C ILE A 28 -35.46 26.19 -9.19
N ASP A 29 -36.61 25.51 -9.36
CA ASP A 29 -37.89 26.14 -9.59
C ASP A 29 -38.55 26.66 -8.31
N GLY A 30 -39.72 27.32 -8.43
CA GLY A 30 -40.47 27.81 -7.27
C GLY A 30 -40.97 26.69 -6.29
N ASN A 31 -40.96 25.45 -6.74
CA ASN A 31 -41.30 24.27 -5.94
C ASN A 31 -40.07 23.60 -5.29
N GLN A 32 -38.93 24.27 -5.29
CA GLN A 32 -37.66 23.78 -4.72
C GLN A 32 -37.11 22.48 -5.38
N LYS A 33 -37.52 22.19 -6.63
CA LYS A 33 -37.02 21.06 -7.40
C LYS A 33 -35.94 21.50 -8.39
N ILE A 34 -34.93 20.65 -8.58
CA ILE A 34 -33.92 20.86 -9.64
C ILE A 34 -34.64 20.73 -10.99
N ARG A 35 -34.59 21.79 -11.77
CA ARG A 35 -35.17 21.84 -13.12
C ARG A 35 -34.14 21.57 -14.20
N MET A 36 -32.93 22.12 -14.00
CA MET A 36 -31.83 22.00 -14.91
C MET A 36 -30.51 22.12 -14.14
N HIS A 37 -29.44 21.59 -14.66
CA HIS A 37 -28.09 21.80 -14.15
C HIS A 37 -27.12 22.06 -15.29
N ARG A 38 -26.05 22.81 -14.98
CA ARG A 38 -24.91 23.04 -15.87
C ARG A 38 -23.64 22.64 -15.14
N ILE A 39 -22.74 21.91 -15.84
CA ILE A 39 -21.41 21.62 -15.32
C ILE A 39 -20.58 22.91 -15.41
N LYS A 40 -20.08 23.39 -14.27
CA LYS A 40 -19.25 24.56 -14.15
C LYS A 40 -17.78 24.21 -14.19
N GLU A 41 -17.42 23.16 -13.49
CA GLU A 41 -16.05 22.72 -13.30
C GLU A 41 -16.01 21.20 -13.11
N LEU A 42 -14.86 20.60 -13.40
CA LEU A 42 -14.57 19.22 -13.09
C LEU A 42 -13.17 19.12 -12.46
N TYR A 43 -13.02 18.27 -11.48
CA TYR A 43 -11.74 17.99 -10.84
C TYR A 43 -11.62 16.51 -10.44
N ARG A 44 -10.39 16.09 -10.21
CA ARG A 44 -10.10 14.75 -9.70
C ARG A 44 -10.62 14.61 -8.27
N GLY A 45 -11.34 13.52 -7.98
CA GLY A 45 -11.66 13.09 -6.63
C GLY A 45 -10.60 12.11 -6.14
N ASP A 46 -9.99 12.38 -5.00
CA ASP A 46 -8.96 11.51 -4.42
C ASP A 46 -9.58 10.16 -4.00
N PRO A 47 -9.14 9.02 -4.56
CA PRO A 47 -9.68 7.69 -4.22
C PRO A 47 -9.55 7.33 -2.74
N VAL A 48 -8.57 7.90 -2.02
CA VAL A 48 -8.36 7.64 -0.59
C VAL A 48 -9.45 8.28 0.27
N THR A 49 -10.01 9.42 -0.17
CA THR A 49 -11.00 10.19 0.59
C THR A 49 -12.42 10.05 0.06
N MET A 50 -12.57 9.55 -1.18
CA MET A 50 -13.88 9.33 -1.80
C MET A 50 -14.43 7.96 -1.43
N PHE A 51 -15.65 7.93 -0.88
CA PHE A 51 -16.35 6.71 -0.52
C PHE A 51 -17.71 6.64 -1.20
N ILE A 52 -18.08 5.42 -1.59
CA ILE A 52 -19.42 5.13 -2.07
C ILE A 52 -20.35 5.08 -0.85
N TYR A 53 -21.41 5.89 -0.88
CA TYR A 53 -22.37 5.93 0.21
C TYR A 53 -23.50 4.94 -0.03
N THR A 54 -23.52 3.84 0.75
CA THR A 54 -24.43 2.71 0.58
C THR A 54 -25.14 2.39 1.88
N ASP A 55 -26.24 1.67 1.79
CA ASP A 55 -26.89 0.98 2.92
C ASP A 55 -26.17 -0.32 3.29
N GLU A 56 -26.72 -1.07 4.24
CA GLU A 56 -26.18 -2.36 4.69
C GLU A 56 -26.23 -3.46 3.62
N LEU A 57 -27.06 -3.30 2.60
CA LEU A 57 -27.19 -4.20 1.46
C LEU A 57 -26.32 -3.79 0.28
N GLY A 58 -25.54 -2.70 0.40
CA GLY A 58 -24.69 -2.18 -0.64
C GLY A 58 -25.43 -1.36 -1.71
N GLN A 59 -26.69 -0.93 -1.45
CA GLN A 59 -27.44 -0.11 -2.40
C GLN A 59 -27.12 1.37 -2.21
N ARG A 60 -26.89 2.09 -3.31
CA ARG A 60 -26.62 3.53 -3.31
C ARG A 60 -27.93 4.31 -3.25
N GLY A 61 -27.91 5.48 -2.63
CA GLY A 61 -29.05 6.41 -2.63
C GLY A 61 -30.20 6.04 -1.70
N THR A 62 -30.06 5.06 -0.84
CA THR A 62 -31.09 4.59 0.08
C THR A 62 -30.92 5.07 1.51
N LYS A 63 -29.67 5.22 1.96
CA LYS A 63 -29.34 5.45 3.39
C LYS A 63 -29.38 6.90 3.81
N GLY A 64 -29.16 7.86 2.92
CA GLY A 64 -29.05 9.26 3.31
C GLY A 64 -29.42 10.22 2.21
N PHE A 65 -29.86 11.40 2.64
CA PHE A 65 -30.35 12.46 1.78
C PHE A 65 -29.68 13.79 2.13
N THR A 66 -29.37 14.59 1.14
CA THR A 66 -28.82 15.95 1.32
C THR A 66 -29.48 16.93 0.37
N CYS A 67 -29.39 18.22 0.65
CA CYS A 67 -29.87 19.25 -0.26
C CYS A 67 -28.75 19.85 -1.09
N VAL A 68 -29.13 20.57 -2.14
CA VAL A 68 -28.19 21.22 -3.05
C VAL A 68 -27.31 22.28 -2.36
N ASN A 69 -27.87 22.96 -1.34
CA ASN A 69 -27.24 24.10 -0.67
C ASN A 69 -26.36 23.69 0.53
N HIS A 70 -26.65 22.55 1.18
CA HIS A 70 -25.96 22.09 2.39
C HIS A 70 -25.39 20.68 2.14
N ARG A 71 -24.19 20.62 1.56
CA ARG A 71 -23.51 19.37 1.19
C ARG A 71 -22.70 18.75 2.31
N ASP A 72 -22.62 19.44 3.42
CA ASP A 72 -21.96 19.02 4.67
C ASP A 72 -22.90 18.33 5.65
N MET A 73 -24.23 18.32 5.34
CA MET A 73 -25.24 17.70 6.18
C MET A 73 -25.95 16.56 5.49
N ILE A 74 -26.22 15.52 6.26
CA ILE A 74 -26.97 14.35 5.83
C ILE A 74 -28.19 14.13 6.71
N HIS A 75 -29.32 13.82 6.10
CA HIS A 75 -30.55 13.40 6.75
C HIS A 75 -30.69 11.89 6.54
N THR A 76 -30.78 11.14 7.64
CA THR A 76 -30.90 9.67 7.60
C THR A 76 -32.36 9.21 7.41
N GLU A 77 -33.32 10.05 7.75
CA GLU A 77 -34.72 9.77 7.51
C GLU A 77 -35.19 10.43 6.21
N PRO A 78 -36.16 9.83 5.51
CA PRO A 78 -36.70 10.37 4.27
C PRO A 78 -37.62 11.58 4.54
N HIS A 79 -37.01 12.72 4.86
CA HIS A 79 -37.73 13.99 4.93
C HIS A 79 -37.86 14.58 3.51
N GLU A 80 -38.96 15.26 3.24
CA GLU A 80 -39.15 15.87 1.92
C GLU A 80 -38.32 17.12 1.75
N LYS A 81 -37.94 17.81 2.82
CA LYS A 81 -37.33 19.14 2.81
C LYS A 81 -36.17 19.22 3.82
N CYS A 82 -35.16 20.01 3.45
CA CYS A 82 -34.06 20.35 4.33
C CYS A 82 -34.52 21.27 5.48
N ASP A 83 -34.16 20.96 6.70
CA ASP A 83 -34.56 21.70 7.91
C ASP A 83 -34.02 23.14 7.93
N ILE A 84 -32.92 23.41 7.24
CA ILE A 84 -32.27 24.73 7.23
C ILE A 84 -32.84 25.64 6.13
N CYS A 85 -32.91 25.16 4.88
CA CYS A 85 -33.26 26.00 3.75
C CYS A 85 -34.59 25.66 3.08
N GLY A 86 -35.29 24.62 3.55
CA GLY A 86 -36.54 24.17 2.97
C GLY A 86 -36.44 23.57 1.56
N SER A 87 -35.26 23.45 1.00
CA SER A 87 -35.03 22.86 -0.33
C SER A 87 -35.30 21.35 -0.29
N LYS A 88 -35.70 20.80 -1.42
CA LYS A 88 -35.92 19.36 -1.56
C LYS A 88 -34.62 18.59 -1.28
N LEU A 89 -34.76 17.44 -0.61
CA LEU A 89 -33.68 16.50 -0.36
C LEU A 89 -33.55 15.51 -1.52
N TYR A 90 -32.31 15.15 -1.80
CA TYR A 90 -31.95 14.20 -2.86
C TYR A 90 -31.03 13.09 -2.28
N PRO A 91 -31.09 11.88 -2.83
CA PRO A 91 -30.29 10.76 -2.33
C PRO A 91 -28.79 11.00 -2.51
N VAL A 92 -28.04 10.59 -1.51
CA VAL A 92 -26.56 10.66 -1.51
C VAL A 92 -25.98 9.39 -2.12
N HIS A 93 -25.06 9.53 -3.07
CA HIS A 93 -24.39 8.41 -3.72
C HIS A 93 -22.93 8.28 -3.33
N TYR A 94 -22.25 9.40 -3.04
CA TYR A 94 -20.84 9.44 -2.66
C TYR A 94 -20.60 10.42 -1.52
N VAL A 95 -19.53 10.19 -0.76
CA VAL A 95 -19.05 11.10 0.28
C VAL A 95 -17.55 11.27 0.15
N ASN A 96 -17.10 12.52 0.22
CA ASN A 96 -15.69 12.84 0.39
C ASN A 96 -15.42 13.16 1.85
N ARG A 97 -14.45 12.45 2.45
CA ARG A 97 -14.02 12.62 3.84
C ARG A 97 -12.62 13.19 3.89
N ALA A 98 -12.49 14.46 3.56
CA ALA A 98 -11.23 15.17 3.59
C ALA A 98 -11.18 16.14 4.77
N ASN A 99 -10.03 16.19 5.46
CA ASN A 99 -9.75 17.15 6.54
C ASN A 99 -10.79 17.18 7.68
N GLY A 100 -11.38 16.03 7.99
CA GLY A 100 -12.37 15.91 9.08
C GLY A 100 -13.74 16.51 8.74
N LYS A 101 -14.00 16.82 7.49
CA LYS A 101 -15.30 17.28 6.99
C LYS A 101 -15.83 16.30 5.96
N ASP A 102 -17.11 15.95 6.08
CA ASP A 102 -17.81 15.14 5.10
C ASP A 102 -18.50 16.05 4.09
N GLN A 103 -18.30 15.75 2.80
CA GLN A 103 -19.00 16.41 1.71
C GLN A 103 -19.76 15.35 0.91
N TYR A 104 -21.07 15.52 0.80
CA TYR A 104 -21.99 14.55 0.20
C TYR A 104 -22.30 14.92 -1.25
N PHE A 105 -22.28 13.93 -2.13
CA PHE A 105 -22.55 14.09 -3.56
C PHE A 105 -23.80 13.34 -3.99
N LEU A 106 -24.57 13.98 -4.84
CA LEU A 106 -25.77 13.44 -5.43
C LEU A 106 -25.46 12.52 -6.61
N GLU A 107 -26.48 11.85 -7.09
CA GLU A 107 -26.41 11.06 -8.31
C GLU A 107 -25.91 11.92 -9.50
N GLY A 108 -24.94 11.36 -10.24
CA GLY A 108 -24.37 12.01 -11.42
C GLY A 108 -23.46 13.21 -11.14
N GLU A 109 -23.11 13.52 -9.88
CA GLU A 109 -22.08 14.50 -9.54
C GLU A 109 -20.67 13.90 -9.50
N VAL A 110 -20.58 12.58 -9.38
CA VAL A 110 -19.32 11.85 -9.39
C VAL A 110 -19.37 10.79 -10.48
N LEU A 111 -18.35 10.79 -11.33
CA LEU A 111 -18.08 9.71 -12.27
C LEU A 111 -17.04 8.80 -11.61
N HIS A 112 -17.40 7.55 -11.41
CA HIS A 112 -16.54 6.52 -10.83
C HIS A 112 -16.10 5.54 -11.91
N PHE A 113 -14.80 5.35 -12.02
CA PHE A 113 -14.16 4.42 -12.93
C PHE A 113 -13.44 3.36 -12.13
N SER A 114 -13.55 2.10 -12.53
CA SER A 114 -12.78 0.99 -11.98
C SER A 114 -12.40 0.02 -13.09
N LYS A 115 -11.18 -0.54 -13.06
CA LYS A 115 -10.73 -1.54 -14.03
C LYS A 115 -11.29 -2.91 -13.73
N TYR A 116 -11.08 -3.36 -12.49
CA TYR A 116 -11.54 -4.66 -12.03
C TYR A 116 -12.25 -4.53 -10.69
N SER A 117 -13.53 -4.84 -10.66
CA SER A 117 -14.37 -4.70 -9.46
C SER A 117 -15.03 -6.03 -9.09
N PRO A 118 -14.38 -6.88 -8.29
CA PRO A 118 -14.97 -8.13 -7.82
C PRO A 118 -16.14 -7.91 -6.88
N SER A 119 -16.17 -6.79 -6.17
CA SER A 119 -17.21 -6.44 -5.18
C SER A 119 -18.38 -5.65 -5.76
N ARG A 120 -18.36 -5.26 -7.01
CA ARG A 120 -19.30 -4.33 -7.68
C ARG A 120 -19.33 -2.90 -7.11
N LEU A 121 -18.59 -2.62 -6.05
CA LEU A 121 -18.52 -1.29 -5.42
C LEU A 121 -17.17 -0.63 -5.70
N TYR A 122 -16.10 -1.31 -5.33
CA TYR A 122 -14.73 -0.79 -5.47
C TYR A 122 -13.90 -1.72 -6.36
N GLY A 123 -12.92 -1.15 -7.02
CA GLY A 123 -11.87 -1.88 -7.70
C GLY A 123 -10.96 -2.61 -6.71
N GLN A 124 -10.15 -3.51 -7.23
CA GLN A 124 -9.14 -4.21 -6.44
C GLN A 124 -7.75 -3.75 -6.89
N SER A 125 -7.09 -2.99 -6.04
CA SER A 125 -5.76 -2.45 -6.33
C SER A 125 -4.77 -3.56 -6.75
N PRO A 126 -4.09 -3.43 -7.90
CA PRO A 126 -3.06 -4.36 -8.33
C PRO A 126 -1.88 -4.38 -7.36
N VAL A 127 -1.60 -3.27 -6.68
CA VAL A 127 -0.55 -3.18 -5.66
C VAL A 127 -0.84 -4.11 -4.49
N ILE A 128 -2.10 -4.21 -4.03
CA ILE A 128 -2.49 -5.14 -2.96
C ILE A 128 -2.33 -6.58 -3.41
N THR A 129 -2.73 -6.90 -4.64
CA THR A 129 -2.60 -8.25 -5.20
C THR A 129 -1.14 -8.68 -5.33
N LEU A 130 -0.26 -7.76 -5.73
CA LEU A 130 1.17 -8.00 -5.89
C LEU A 130 2.00 -7.73 -4.63
N PHE A 131 1.37 -7.35 -3.52
CA PHE A 131 2.05 -6.87 -2.31
C PHE A 131 3.17 -7.82 -1.84
N ASN A 132 2.88 -9.12 -1.76
CA ASN A 132 3.87 -10.11 -1.32
C ASN A 132 5.05 -10.23 -2.29
N ALA A 133 4.79 -10.17 -3.61
CA ALA A 133 5.85 -10.23 -4.62
C ALA A 133 6.75 -8.98 -4.55
N LEU A 134 6.15 -7.80 -4.41
CA LEU A 134 6.87 -6.53 -4.26
C LEU A 134 7.71 -6.50 -2.97
N MET A 135 7.14 -6.92 -1.84
CA MET A 135 7.87 -6.99 -0.58
C MET A 135 9.03 -7.99 -0.62
N THR A 136 8.83 -9.13 -1.28
CA THR A 136 9.92 -10.10 -1.50
C THR A 136 11.03 -9.52 -2.35
N LEU A 137 10.70 -8.84 -3.45
CA LEU A 137 11.70 -8.19 -4.31
C LEU A 137 12.49 -7.11 -3.56
N ILE A 138 11.81 -6.25 -2.80
CA ILE A 138 12.44 -5.22 -1.96
C ILE A 138 13.37 -5.86 -0.91
N ALA A 139 12.92 -6.93 -0.25
CA ALA A 139 13.73 -7.63 0.74
C ALA A 139 14.98 -8.25 0.11
N MET A 140 14.86 -8.84 -1.08
CA MET A 140 15.98 -9.39 -1.84
C MET A 140 16.99 -8.30 -2.24
N GLU A 141 16.53 -7.16 -2.73
CA GLU A 141 17.41 -6.03 -3.08
C GLU A 141 18.11 -5.43 -1.86
N ASN A 142 17.40 -5.27 -0.75
CA ASN A 142 17.98 -4.82 0.51
C ASN A 142 19.04 -5.80 1.04
N TYR A 143 18.79 -7.09 0.93
CA TYR A 143 19.76 -8.13 1.30
C TYR A 143 21.02 -8.02 0.47
N VAL A 144 20.90 -7.95 -0.86
CA VAL A 144 22.04 -7.80 -1.77
C VAL A 144 22.81 -6.50 -1.50
N ASN A 145 22.10 -5.38 -1.36
CA ASN A 145 22.72 -4.11 -1.03
C ASN A 145 23.47 -4.18 0.32
N SER A 146 22.89 -4.82 1.33
CA SER A 146 23.55 -5.02 2.63
C SER A 146 24.78 -5.94 2.51
N ALA A 147 24.72 -6.96 1.68
CA ALA A 147 25.87 -7.85 1.43
C ALA A 147 27.04 -7.12 0.75
N TYR A 148 26.73 -6.20 -0.17
CA TYR A 148 27.79 -5.43 -0.87
C TYR A 148 28.31 -4.25 -0.06
N THR A 149 27.43 -3.51 0.63
CA THR A 149 27.83 -2.26 1.32
C THR A 149 28.33 -2.49 2.73
N LYS A 150 27.78 -3.48 3.43
CA LYS A 150 28.08 -3.69 4.84
C LYS A 150 28.87 -4.97 5.11
N SER A 151 29.01 -5.84 4.11
CA SER A 151 29.69 -7.17 4.24
C SER A 151 29.38 -7.90 5.55
N ARG A 152 28.14 -7.70 6.07
CA ARG A 152 27.77 -8.07 7.46
C ARG A 152 27.62 -9.56 7.71
N MET A 153 27.69 -10.39 6.69
CA MET A 153 27.61 -11.83 6.89
C MET A 153 28.96 -12.47 6.61
N PRO A 154 29.60 -13.04 7.63
CA PRO A 154 30.79 -13.83 7.42
C PRO A 154 30.46 -15.00 6.49
N ARG A 155 31.20 -15.13 5.41
CA ARG A 155 31.02 -16.22 4.44
C ARG A 155 31.27 -17.60 5.04
N GLY A 156 31.82 -17.64 6.25
CA GLY A 156 32.09 -18.85 6.99
C GLY A 156 32.74 -18.57 8.34
N LEU A 157 33.02 -19.60 9.05
CA LEU A 157 33.70 -19.61 10.35
C LEU A 157 34.96 -20.43 10.25
N LEU A 158 36.08 -19.90 10.73
CA LEU A 158 37.29 -20.67 10.91
C LEU A 158 37.25 -21.38 12.26
N ALA A 159 37.01 -22.69 12.23
CA ALA A 159 37.03 -23.51 13.44
C ALA A 159 38.45 -23.97 13.73
N VAL A 160 38.97 -23.56 14.90
CA VAL A 160 40.30 -23.96 15.38
C VAL A 160 40.14 -24.83 16.61
N GLN A 161 40.66 -26.01 16.59
CA GLN A 161 40.61 -26.91 17.74
C GLN A 161 41.51 -26.42 18.88
N THR A 162 40.92 -26.16 20.07
CA THR A 162 41.62 -25.68 21.26
C THR A 162 41.17 -26.46 22.51
N ARG A 163 42.03 -26.51 23.52
CA ARG A 163 41.78 -27.19 24.78
C ARG A 163 41.08 -26.32 25.86
N ASN A 164 40.85 -25.05 25.56
CA ASN A 164 40.35 -24.14 26.58
C ASN A 164 38.96 -23.61 26.25
N MET A 165 37.93 -24.16 26.86
CA MET A 165 36.53 -23.78 26.67
C MET A 165 36.15 -22.42 27.33
N ASP A 166 36.83 -21.97 28.35
CA ASP A 166 36.52 -20.72 29.04
C ASP A 166 36.84 -19.49 28.16
N SER A 167 37.81 -19.62 27.28
CA SER A 167 38.13 -18.58 26.30
C SER A 167 37.05 -18.43 25.23
N MET A 168 36.21 -19.42 25.00
CA MET A 168 35.17 -19.42 23.97
C MET A 168 34.02 -18.46 24.29
N ARG A 169 33.61 -18.30 25.55
CA ARG A 169 32.53 -17.37 25.94
C ARG A 169 32.95 -15.92 25.80
N SER A 170 34.20 -15.59 26.17
CA SER A 170 34.78 -14.24 26.01
C SER A 170 34.95 -13.92 24.51
N PHE A 171 35.31 -14.92 23.73
CA PHE A 171 35.48 -14.80 22.28
C PHE A 171 34.16 -14.41 21.58
N TRP A 172 33.06 -15.10 21.85
CA TRP A 172 31.77 -14.79 21.23
C TRP A 172 31.28 -13.38 21.52
N ARG A 173 31.54 -12.84 22.71
CA ARG A 173 31.20 -11.47 23.05
C ARG A 173 31.97 -10.46 22.23
N GLY A 174 33.28 -10.70 22.01
CA GLY A 174 34.12 -9.84 21.18
C GLY A 174 33.90 -10.00 19.65
N VAL A 175 33.42 -11.17 19.21
CA VAL A 175 33.12 -11.42 17.79
C VAL A 175 31.99 -10.50 17.29
N LYS A 176 30.91 -10.38 18.06
CA LYS A 176 29.78 -9.54 17.68
C LYS A 176 30.17 -8.06 17.50
N GLU A 177 30.93 -7.53 18.45
CA GLU A 177 31.43 -6.15 18.38
C GLU A 177 32.39 -5.92 17.20
N LYS A 178 33.26 -6.90 16.94
CA LYS A 178 34.21 -6.81 15.82
C LYS A 178 33.53 -6.98 14.46
N MET A 179 32.52 -7.84 14.34
CA MET A 179 31.72 -7.97 13.12
C MET A 179 30.90 -6.71 12.79
N GLU A 180 30.51 -5.96 13.82
CA GLU A 180 29.83 -4.67 13.63
C GLU A 180 30.81 -3.56 13.18
N ALA A 181 32.07 -3.63 13.64
CA ALA A 181 33.10 -2.63 13.34
C ALA A 181 33.84 -2.90 12.01
N ASP A 182 34.12 -4.18 11.70
CA ASP A 182 34.84 -4.59 10.49
C ASP A 182 34.01 -5.55 9.64
N PRO A 183 33.52 -5.12 8.48
CA PRO A 183 32.73 -5.94 7.56
C PRO A 183 33.47 -7.17 7.00
N HIS A 184 34.79 -7.16 7.01
CA HIS A 184 35.65 -8.25 6.51
C HIS A 184 36.16 -9.18 7.60
N PHE A 185 35.74 -8.94 8.86
CA PHE A 185 36.18 -9.78 9.97
C PHE A 185 35.75 -11.23 9.79
N ILE A 186 36.71 -12.13 9.87
CA ILE A 186 36.49 -13.58 9.82
C ILE A 186 36.45 -14.09 11.27
N PRO A 187 35.28 -14.55 11.76
CA PRO A 187 35.21 -15.11 13.09
C PRO A 187 36.01 -16.44 13.18
N VAL A 188 36.84 -16.55 14.19
CA VAL A 188 37.62 -17.77 14.48
C VAL A 188 37.07 -18.37 15.76
N MET A 189 36.60 -19.61 15.72
CA MET A 189 36.09 -20.33 16.87
C MET A 189 37.06 -21.42 17.29
N GLY A 190 37.39 -21.46 18.60
CA GLY A 190 38.14 -22.57 19.17
C GLY A 190 37.19 -23.74 19.50
N ILE A 191 37.48 -24.91 19.04
CA ILE A 191 36.78 -26.16 19.36
C ILE A 191 37.73 -27.08 20.19
N GLU A 192 37.20 -27.73 21.23
CA GLU A 192 38.01 -28.63 22.03
C GLU A 192 38.37 -29.90 21.24
N ALA A 193 39.66 -30.23 21.19
CA ALA A 193 40.13 -31.37 20.42
C ALA A 193 40.09 -32.64 21.28
N GLU A 194 39.23 -33.59 20.99
CA GLU A 194 39.33 -34.95 21.48
C GLU A 194 40.51 -35.67 20.80
N GLY A 195 41.52 -36.04 21.55
CA GLY A 195 42.62 -36.86 21.04
C GLY A 195 43.88 -36.15 20.56
N GLY A 196 44.04 -34.84 20.79
CA GLY A 196 45.33 -34.14 20.70
C GLY A 196 45.85 -33.81 19.31
N LYS A 197 45.11 -34.03 18.23
CA LYS A 197 45.45 -33.55 16.89
C LYS A 197 44.68 -32.26 16.62
N GLY A 198 45.37 -31.12 16.72
CA GLY A 198 44.81 -29.82 16.34
C GLY A 198 44.53 -29.77 14.85
N GLY A 199 43.31 -29.36 14.47
CA GLY A 199 42.92 -29.15 13.09
C GLY A 199 42.32 -27.74 12.93
N VAL A 200 42.36 -27.26 11.72
CA VAL A 200 41.66 -26.03 11.32
C VAL A 200 40.65 -26.38 10.24
N GLU A 201 39.42 -26.09 10.48
CA GLU A 201 38.32 -26.37 9.55
C GLU A 201 37.61 -25.08 9.18
N TRP A 202 37.33 -24.93 7.89
CA TRP A 202 36.51 -23.81 7.40
C TRP A 202 35.05 -24.28 7.27
N ILE A 203 34.17 -23.73 8.10
CA ILE A 203 32.74 -23.99 8.05
C ILE A 203 32.08 -22.88 7.23
N LYS A 204 31.61 -23.23 6.05
CA LYS A 204 30.88 -22.28 5.16
C LYS A 204 29.46 -22.12 5.66
N PHE A 205 29.03 -20.87 5.92
CA PHE A 205 27.69 -20.57 6.39
C PHE A 205 26.71 -20.18 5.28
N MET A 206 27.25 -19.66 4.19
CA MET A 206 26.43 -19.16 3.09
C MET A 206 26.98 -19.64 1.77
N ASP A 207 26.05 -20.05 0.96
CA ASP A 207 26.30 -20.25 -0.47
C ASP A 207 26.42 -18.92 -1.19
N SER A 208 27.05 -18.91 -2.35
CA SER A 208 27.14 -17.70 -3.16
C SER A 208 25.74 -17.26 -3.60
N LEU A 209 25.54 -15.97 -3.90
CA LEU A 209 24.28 -15.46 -4.47
C LEU A 209 23.86 -16.24 -5.73
N LYS A 210 24.80 -16.82 -6.45
CA LYS A 210 24.55 -17.68 -7.60
C LYS A 210 23.96 -19.04 -7.19
N GLU A 211 24.42 -19.62 -6.08
CA GLU A 211 23.92 -20.90 -5.56
C GLU A 211 22.52 -20.73 -4.92
N MET A 212 22.17 -19.53 -4.47
CA MET A 212 20.81 -19.20 -3.97
C MET A 212 19.80 -18.99 -5.09
N ASP A 213 20.20 -19.15 -6.35
CA ASP A 213 19.36 -18.94 -7.54
C ASP A 213 18.70 -17.56 -7.61
N TYR A 214 19.38 -16.57 -7.01
CA TYR A 214 18.88 -15.20 -6.84
C TYR A 214 18.38 -14.57 -8.13
N ILE A 215 19.11 -14.78 -9.23
CA ILE A 215 18.80 -14.18 -10.53
C ILE A 215 17.49 -14.74 -11.06
N SER A 216 17.31 -16.07 -11.01
CA SER A 216 16.12 -16.75 -11.48
C SER A 216 14.87 -16.33 -10.69
N VAL A 217 14.96 -16.25 -9.35
CA VAL A 217 13.87 -15.80 -8.49
C VAL A 217 13.52 -14.32 -8.76
N LYS A 218 14.52 -13.47 -8.95
CA LYS A 218 14.31 -12.05 -9.28
C LYS A 218 13.61 -11.88 -10.64
N ASP A 219 14.02 -12.65 -11.64
CA ASP A 219 13.41 -12.59 -12.97
C ASP A 219 11.97 -13.12 -12.94
N ASP A 220 11.69 -14.22 -12.24
CA ASP A 220 10.31 -14.73 -12.03
C ASP A 220 9.41 -13.70 -11.32
N LEU A 221 9.91 -13.02 -10.30
CA LEU A 221 9.16 -11.96 -9.62
C LEU A 221 8.89 -10.75 -10.53
N ARG A 222 9.88 -10.34 -11.33
CA ARG A 222 9.69 -9.25 -12.31
C ARG A 222 8.66 -9.61 -13.36
N ASP A 223 8.72 -10.83 -13.91
CA ASP A 223 7.79 -11.32 -14.90
C ASP A 223 6.35 -11.37 -14.34
N ARG A 224 6.18 -11.81 -13.10
CA ARG A 224 4.87 -11.78 -12.41
C ARG A 224 4.35 -10.36 -12.22
N ILE A 225 5.22 -9.41 -11.86
CA ILE A 225 4.83 -8.00 -11.65
C ILE A 225 4.48 -7.35 -13.00
N SER A 226 5.21 -7.68 -14.07
CA SER A 226 4.98 -7.10 -15.39
C SER A 226 3.78 -7.69 -16.14
N ALA A 227 3.30 -8.86 -15.73
CA ALA A 227 2.13 -9.51 -16.33
C ALA A 227 0.79 -8.97 -15.79
N PHE A 228 0.81 -8.12 -14.77
CA PHE A 228 -0.35 -7.52 -14.11
C PHE A 228 -0.62 -6.11 -14.60
#